data_12bcb0959e8805ca6403e2d81e4b934c
#
_entry.id   12bcb0959e8805ca6403e2d81e4b934c
#
_cell.length_a   1.000
_cell.length_b   1.000
_cell.length_c   1.000
_cell.angle_alpha   90.00
_cell.angle_beta   90.00
_cell.angle_gamma   90.00
#
_symmetry.space_group_name_H-M   'P 1'
#
loop_
_entity.id
_entity.type
_entity.pdbx_description
1 polymer ?
#
loop_
_entity_poly.entity_id
_entity_poly.type
_entity_poly.pdbx_seq_one_letter_code
_entity_poly.pdbx_strand_id
1 'polypeptide(L)'
;MARAAINIMGETGALFDITSLGGMDVDSYRSGVGVYCVTGTLGLVPFPPVDQGWGYSLHPSENSAKVNAAFDEGLLTVTVTMDGEPYDLKTLITLHILVPDLPPVELPPPAPIVTDPQERAQAEISRLRAVADYAVAPLQDAVDVDEATDGEIASLKAWKKYRVALNRVPEQAGYPEAIAWPDVPA
;
A
#
# COMPACT_ATOMS: atom_id res chain seq x y z
N MET A 1 4.13 17.86 2.42
CA MET A 1 3.47 18.68 1.37
C MET A 1 3.28 17.81 0.13
N ALA A 2 2.05 17.61 -0.26
CA ALA A 2 1.68 16.83 -1.44
C ALA A 2 1.55 17.76 -2.67
N ARG A 3 1.45 17.17 -3.84
CA ARG A 3 1.25 17.88 -5.11
C ARG A 3 -0.17 17.67 -5.63
N ALA A 4 -0.72 18.72 -6.24
CA ALA A 4 -1.97 18.64 -6.96
C ALA A 4 -1.85 19.34 -8.31
N ALA A 5 -2.66 18.91 -9.27
CA ALA A 5 -2.90 19.60 -10.53
C ALA A 5 -4.35 20.06 -10.55
N ILE A 6 -4.56 21.33 -10.86
CA ILE A 6 -5.90 21.93 -10.97
C ILE A 6 -6.09 22.55 -12.35
N ASN A 7 -7.29 22.44 -12.87
CA ASN A 7 -7.70 23.08 -14.12
C ASN A 7 -8.69 24.20 -13.80
N ILE A 8 -8.37 25.42 -14.19
CA ILE A 8 -9.18 26.60 -13.96
C ILE A 8 -9.74 27.09 -15.30
N MET A 9 -11.03 27.34 -15.35
CA MET A 9 -11.71 27.92 -16.51
C MET A 9 -11.29 29.36 -16.69
N GLY A 10 -10.74 29.70 -17.85
CA GLY A 10 -10.21 31.04 -18.12
C GLY A 10 -11.26 32.15 -18.07
N GLU A 11 -12.48 31.89 -18.58
CA GLU A 11 -13.54 32.85 -18.64
C GLU A 11 -14.12 33.20 -17.26
N THR A 12 -14.27 32.23 -16.39
CA THR A 12 -14.94 32.36 -15.08
C THR A 12 -14.01 32.34 -13.89
N GLY A 13 -12.83 31.77 -14.03
CA GLY A 13 -11.91 31.49 -12.93
C GLY A 13 -12.33 30.30 -12.06
N ALA A 14 -13.40 29.61 -12.41
CA ALA A 14 -13.91 28.49 -11.64
C ALA A 14 -13.00 27.25 -11.76
N LEU A 15 -12.83 26.54 -10.65
CA LEU A 15 -12.18 25.23 -10.65
C LEU A 15 -13.01 24.23 -11.45
N PHE A 16 -12.41 23.66 -12.47
CA PHE A 16 -13.09 22.66 -13.32
C PHE A 16 -12.76 21.23 -12.89
N ASP A 17 -11.52 20.99 -12.52
CA ASP A 17 -11.04 19.65 -12.15
C ASP A 17 -9.83 19.75 -11.20
N ILE A 18 -9.68 18.78 -10.31
CA ILE A 18 -8.55 18.64 -9.41
C ILE A 18 -8.10 17.19 -9.34
N THR A 19 -6.80 16.98 -9.52
CA THR A 19 -6.11 15.71 -9.21
C THR A 19 -5.10 15.97 -8.11
N SER A 20 -5.29 15.39 -6.92
CA SER A 20 -4.45 15.65 -5.76
C SER A 20 -3.89 14.37 -5.14
N LEU A 21 -2.63 14.43 -4.68
CA LEU A 21 -1.99 13.43 -3.83
C LEU A 21 -2.13 13.77 -2.33
N GLY A 22 -2.80 14.85 -2.00
CA GLY A 22 -3.00 15.36 -0.65
C GLY A 22 -4.41 15.93 -0.45
N GLY A 23 -4.51 17.03 0.29
CA GLY A 23 -5.78 17.75 0.51
C GLY A 23 -6.44 18.18 -0.81
N MET A 24 -7.76 18.24 -0.79
CA MET A 24 -8.60 18.62 -1.94
C MET A 24 -9.41 19.90 -1.67
N ASP A 25 -9.20 20.58 -0.54
CA ASP A 25 -9.90 21.81 -0.17
C ASP A 25 -9.30 23.00 -0.91
N VAL A 26 -9.32 22.95 -2.22
CA VAL A 26 -8.81 24.00 -3.12
C VAL A 26 -9.98 24.63 -3.84
N ASP A 27 -10.00 25.96 -3.88
CA ASP A 27 -11.01 26.70 -4.64
C ASP A 27 -10.32 27.76 -5.51
N SER A 28 -11.00 28.20 -6.58
CA SER A 28 -10.49 29.24 -7.45
C SER A 28 -11.58 30.17 -7.97
N TYR A 29 -11.22 31.42 -8.18
CA TYR A 29 -12.10 32.45 -8.72
C TYR A 29 -11.32 33.49 -9.51
N ARG A 30 -12.02 34.19 -10.38
CA ARG A 30 -11.48 35.35 -11.12
C ARG A 30 -11.76 36.63 -10.35
N SER A 31 -10.72 37.36 -10.00
CA SER A 31 -10.86 38.64 -9.27
C SER A 31 -10.82 39.88 -10.17
N GLY A 32 -10.37 39.75 -11.41
CA GLY A 32 -10.31 40.83 -12.40
C GLY A 32 -9.90 40.31 -13.77
N VAL A 33 -9.75 41.20 -14.73
CA VAL A 33 -9.28 40.82 -16.09
C VAL A 33 -7.87 40.23 -15.99
N GLY A 34 -7.71 39.02 -16.43
CA GLY A 34 -6.44 38.29 -16.40
C GLY A 34 -5.94 37.95 -14.99
N VAL A 35 -6.79 38.01 -13.96
CA VAL A 35 -6.37 37.77 -12.56
C VAL A 35 -7.19 36.64 -11.97
N TYR A 36 -6.54 35.54 -11.66
CA TYR A 36 -7.11 34.34 -11.05
C TYR A 36 -6.53 34.14 -9.66
N CYS A 37 -7.39 33.83 -8.71
CA CYS A 37 -7.03 33.59 -7.32
C CYS A 37 -7.32 32.13 -6.95
N VAL A 38 -6.38 31.49 -6.27
CA VAL A 38 -6.53 30.11 -5.79
C VAL A 38 -6.27 30.08 -4.28
N THR A 39 -7.22 29.51 -3.55
CA THR A 39 -7.15 29.31 -2.09
C THR A 39 -6.98 27.83 -1.76
N GLY A 40 -6.64 27.51 -0.50
CA GLY A 40 -6.43 26.11 -0.07
C GLY A 40 -5.11 25.49 -0.57
N THR A 41 -4.25 26.30 -1.17
CA THR A 41 -2.93 25.88 -1.68
C THR A 41 -1.81 26.39 -0.78
N LEU A 42 -0.64 25.76 -0.89
CA LEU A 42 0.63 26.17 -0.28
C LEU A 42 1.59 26.79 -1.33
N GLY A 43 1.07 27.18 -2.48
CA GLY A 43 1.81 27.81 -3.56
C GLY A 43 1.97 26.93 -4.80
N LEU A 44 2.67 27.45 -5.81
CA LEU A 44 3.03 26.69 -7.01
C LEU A 44 4.16 25.70 -6.73
N VAL A 45 4.12 24.57 -7.44
CA VAL A 45 5.23 23.61 -7.42
C VAL A 45 6.47 24.25 -8.03
N PRO A 46 7.62 24.28 -7.32
CA PRO A 46 8.89 24.74 -7.89
C PRO A 46 9.33 23.81 -9.02
N PHE A 47 9.86 24.38 -10.08
CA PHE A 47 10.35 23.61 -11.22
C PHE A 47 11.89 23.53 -11.20
N PRO A 48 12.49 22.36 -11.01
CA PRO A 48 13.94 22.20 -11.12
C PRO A 48 14.41 22.40 -12.57
N PRO A 49 15.60 22.96 -12.84
CA PRO A 49 16.61 23.41 -11.87
C PRO A 49 16.46 24.87 -11.42
N VAL A 50 15.40 25.56 -11.82
CA VAL A 50 15.24 27.03 -11.66
C VAL A 50 14.73 27.43 -10.29
N ASP A 51 14.21 26.48 -9.53
CA ASP A 51 13.62 26.66 -8.18
C ASP A 51 12.62 27.84 -8.10
N GLN A 52 11.95 28.13 -9.21
CA GLN A 52 10.90 29.15 -9.31
C GLN A 52 9.56 28.45 -9.49
N GLY A 53 8.55 28.92 -8.75
CA GLY A 53 7.20 28.39 -8.85
C GLY A 53 6.54 28.77 -10.18
N TRP A 54 6.62 27.92 -11.18
CA TRP A 54 5.95 28.14 -12.47
C TRP A 54 5.35 26.82 -13.02
N GLY A 55 4.72 26.05 -12.16
CA GLY A 55 4.03 24.84 -12.56
C GLY A 55 2.71 25.17 -13.26
N TYR A 56 2.71 25.62 -14.49
CA TYR A 56 1.49 25.87 -15.26
C TYR A 56 1.61 25.39 -16.69
N SER A 57 0.46 25.15 -17.34
CA SER A 57 0.36 24.96 -18.78
C SER A 57 -0.87 25.66 -19.34
N LEU A 58 -0.73 26.20 -20.55
CA LEU A 58 -1.79 26.87 -21.31
C LEU A 58 -2.17 26.01 -22.50
N HIS A 59 -3.39 26.22 -22.99
CA HIS A 59 -3.80 25.66 -24.27
C HIS A 59 -2.92 26.23 -25.41
N PRO A 60 -2.53 25.46 -26.42
CA PRO A 60 -1.65 25.90 -27.51
C PRO A 60 -2.11 27.17 -28.24
N SER A 61 -3.42 27.43 -28.30
CA SER A 61 -3.96 28.65 -28.90
C SER A 61 -3.67 29.95 -28.11
N GLU A 62 -3.20 29.81 -26.88
CA GLU A 62 -2.93 30.93 -25.94
C GLU A 62 -1.49 30.97 -25.47
N ASN A 63 -0.59 30.26 -26.16
CA ASN A 63 0.84 30.20 -25.80
C ASN A 63 1.56 31.59 -25.88
N SER A 64 0.95 32.60 -26.48
CA SER A 64 1.49 33.97 -26.48
C SER A 64 1.20 34.73 -25.18
N ALA A 65 0.29 34.24 -24.36
CA ALA A 65 -0.01 34.81 -23.07
C ALA A 65 1.17 34.58 -22.09
N LYS A 66 1.48 35.61 -21.32
CA LYS A 66 2.47 35.56 -20.24
C LYS A 66 1.75 35.36 -18.91
N VAL A 67 2.18 34.36 -18.18
CA VAL A 67 1.64 34.03 -16.86
C VAL A 67 2.67 34.39 -15.80
N ASN A 68 2.24 35.12 -14.80
CA ASN A 68 3.00 35.40 -13.58
C ASN A 68 2.19 34.90 -12.39
N ALA A 69 2.86 34.38 -11.37
CA ALA A 69 2.23 33.88 -10.17
C ALA A 69 2.93 34.41 -8.92
N ALA A 70 2.14 34.82 -7.95
CA ALA A 70 2.59 35.24 -6.64
C ALA A 70 1.79 34.48 -5.57
N PHE A 71 2.48 34.06 -4.52
CA PHE A 71 1.84 33.39 -3.38
C PHE A 71 2.12 34.20 -2.13
N ASP A 72 1.07 34.64 -1.47
CA ASP A 72 1.16 35.41 -0.24
C ASP A 72 -0.01 35.08 0.69
N GLU A 73 0.28 34.89 1.98
CA GLU A 73 -0.70 34.64 3.05
C GLU A 73 -1.77 33.55 2.72
N GLY A 74 -1.38 32.48 1.99
CA GLY A 74 -2.28 31.39 1.62
C GLY A 74 -3.10 31.63 0.35
N LEU A 75 -2.90 32.77 -0.32
CA LEU A 75 -3.52 33.09 -1.59
C LEU A 75 -2.51 33.01 -2.73
N LEU A 76 -2.78 32.15 -3.70
CA LEU A 76 -2.03 32.11 -4.96
C LEU A 76 -2.73 33.00 -5.98
N THR A 77 -2.08 34.08 -6.38
CA THR A 77 -2.57 34.99 -7.41
C THR A 77 -1.83 34.73 -8.72
N VAL A 78 -2.58 34.40 -9.75
CA VAL A 78 -2.07 34.18 -11.12
C VAL A 78 -2.54 35.30 -12.01
N THR A 79 -1.58 36.04 -12.59
CA THR A 79 -1.86 37.13 -13.52
C THR A 79 -1.46 36.75 -14.93
N VAL A 80 -2.37 36.97 -15.86
CA VAL A 80 -2.20 36.66 -17.29
C VAL A 80 -2.24 37.94 -18.10
N THR A 81 -1.25 38.11 -18.96
CA THR A 81 -1.16 39.24 -19.89
C THR A 81 -0.90 38.77 -21.30
N MET A 82 -1.42 39.49 -22.29
CA MET A 82 -1.14 39.27 -23.69
C MET A 82 -0.77 40.63 -24.31
N ASP A 83 0.37 40.67 -25.00
CA ASP A 83 0.94 41.90 -25.56
C ASP A 83 1.15 43.03 -24.54
N GLY A 84 1.32 42.68 -23.26
CA GLY A 84 1.52 43.61 -22.15
C GLY A 84 0.26 44.07 -21.44
N GLU A 85 -0.90 43.77 -21.96
CA GLU A 85 -2.22 44.10 -21.38
C GLU A 85 -2.83 42.92 -20.62
N PRO A 86 -3.59 43.17 -19.55
CA PRO A 86 -4.35 42.13 -18.84
C PRO A 86 -5.26 41.35 -19.82
N TYR A 87 -5.21 40.00 -19.72
CA TYR A 87 -5.91 39.15 -20.68
C TYR A 87 -6.62 38.00 -19.97
N ASP A 88 -7.92 37.87 -20.22
CA ASP A 88 -8.69 36.72 -19.81
C ASP A 88 -8.48 35.55 -20.76
N LEU A 89 -8.09 34.41 -20.23
CA LEU A 89 -7.98 33.19 -21.01
C LEU A 89 -9.35 32.77 -21.55
N LYS A 90 -9.40 32.34 -22.78
CA LYS A 90 -10.63 31.82 -23.44
C LYS A 90 -10.83 30.33 -23.19
N THR A 91 -9.74 29.66 -22.81
CA THR A 91 -9.73 28.22 -22.54
C THR A 91 -9.51 27.98 -21.06
N LEU A 92 -8.64 27.06 -20.72
CA LEU A 92 -8.30 26.74 -19.33
C LEU A 92 -6.80 26.92 -19.08
N ILE A 93 -6.45 27.12 -17.84
CA ILE A 93 -5.07 27.02 -17.36
C ILE A 93 -4.97 25.85 -16.38
N THR A 94 -3.95 25.01 -16.58
CA THR A 94 -3.57 24.00 -15.60
C THR A 94 -2.50 24.55 -14.69
N LEU A 95 -2.69 24.45 -13.38
CA LEU A 95 -1.71 24.81 -12.38
C LEU A 95 -1.26 23.57 -11.60
N HIS A 96 0.04 23.43 -11.41
CA HIS A 96 0.62 22.46 -10.49
C HIS A 96 0.91 23.17 -9.17
N ILE A 97 0.20 22.77 -8.11
CA ILE A 97 0.23 23.43 -6.81
C ILE A 97 0.70 22.47 -5.70
N LEU A 98 1.12 23.06 -4.60
CA LEU A 98 1.37 22.35 -3.35
C LEU A 98 0.11 22.40 -2.49
N VAL A 99 -0.24 21.28 -1.87
CA VAL A 99 -1.37 21.14 -0.95
C VAL A 99 -0.91 20.48 0.35
N PRO A 100 -1.67 20.61 1.45
CA PRO A 100 -1.40 19.85 2.67
C PRO A 100 -1.39 18.35 2.42
N ASP A 101 -0.54 17.63 3.15
CA ASP A 101 -0.59 16.16 3.15
C ASP A 101 -1.93 15.69 3.74
N LEU A 102 -2.41 14.55 3.29
CA LEU A 102 -3.49 13.87 3.98
C LEU A 102 -3.04 13.45 5.38
N PRO A 103 -3.92 13.51 6.39
CA PRO A 103 -3.59 12.96 7.69
C PRO A 103 -3.18 11.50 7.56
N PRO A 104 -2.22 11.01 8.38
CA PRO A 104 -1.85 9.61 8.38
C PRO A 104 -3.11 8.74 8.54
N VAL A 105 -3.29 7.76 7.66
CA VAL A 105 -4.34 6.77 7.84
C VAL A 105 -3.93 5.91 9.02
N GLU A 106 -4.56 6.12 10.18
CA GLU A 106 -4.44 5.18 11.30
C GLU A 106 -5.12 3.88 10.88
N LEU A 107 -4.30 2.93 10.44
CA LEU A 107 -4.79 1.56 10.24
C LEU A 107 -5.24 1.04 11.61
N PRO A 108 -6.46 0.49 11.73
CA PRO A 108 -6.85 -0.18 12.95
C PRO A 108 -5.77 -1.23 13.31
N PRO A 109 -5.42 -1.39 14.59
CA PRO A 109 -4.46 -2.41 14.99
C PRO A 109 -4.92 -3.75 14.39
N PRO A 110 -3.99 -4.55 13.83
CA PRO A 110 -4.35 -5.85 13.29
C PRO A 110 -5.14 -6.61 14.34
N ALA A 111 -6.30 -7.12 13.96
CA ALA A 111 -7.12 -7.94 14.86
C ALA A 111 -6.22 -9.04 15.44
N PRO A 112 -6.27 -9.31 16.77
CA PRO A 112 -5.47 -10.38 17.34
C PRO A 112 -5.77 -11.64 16.54
N ILE A 113 -4.70 -12.30 16.06
CA ILE A 113 -4.81 -13.57 15.35
C ILE A 113 -5.28 -14.57 16.41
N VAL A 114 -6.59 -14.72 16.55
CA VAL A 114 -7.19 -15.80 17.35
C VAL A 114 -7.00 -17.07 16.52
N THR A 115 -5.83 -17.67 16.63
CA THR A 115 -5.60 -19.01 16.10
C THR A 115 -6.40 -19.96 16.98
N ASP A 116 -7.44 -20.54 16.41
CA ASP A 116 -8.23 -21.57 17.07
C ASP A 116 -7.28 -22.66 17.61
N PRO A 117 -7.33 -22.99 18.92
CA PRO A 117 -6.50 -24.06 19.48
C PRO A 117 -6.61 -25.37 18.68
N GLN A 118 -7.75 -25.66 18.12
CA GLN A 118 -7.97 -26.84 17.28
C GLN A 118 -7.20 -26.77 15.96
N GLU A 119 -7.21 -25.62 15.28
CA GLU A 119 -6.43 -25.41 14.05
C GLU A 119 -4.93 -25.52 14.29
N ARG A 120 -4.45 -24.98 15.42
CA ARG A 120 -3.03 -25.08 15.82
C ARG A 120 -2.64 -26.53 16.10
N ALA A 121 -3.45 -27.26 16.85
CA ALA A 121 -3.21 -28.65 17.15
C ALA A 121 -3.18 -29.50 15.86
N GLN A 122 -4.12 -29.28 14.95
CA GLN A 122 -4.20 -29.97 13.69
C GLN A 122 -3.00 -29.69 12.76
N ALA A 123 -2.56 -28.44 12.71
CA ALA A 123 -1.38 -28.04 11.94
C ALA A 123 -0.11 -28.72 12.48
N GLU A 124 0.05 -28.77 13.80
CA GLU A 124 1.20 -29.42 14.43
C GLU A 124 1.18 -30.94 14.24
N ILE A 125 0.03 -31.60 14.37
CA ILE A 125 -0.13 -33.03 14.03
C ILE A 125 0.31 -33.29 12.59
N SER A 126 -0.15 -32.46 11.65
CA SER A 126 0.18 -32.59 10.23
C SER A 126 1.68 -32.42 9.98
N ARG A 127 2.32 -31.45 10.62
CA ARG A 127 3.76 -31.23 10.56
C ARG A 127 4.56 -32.42 11.07
N LEU A 128 4.19 -32.94 12.25
CA LEU A 128 4.88 -34.06 12.89
C LEU A 128 4.70 -35.36 12.08
N ARG A 129 3.52 -35.56 11.47
CA ARG A 129 3.28 -36.70 10.58
C ARG A 129 4.15 -36.63 9.34
N ALA A 130 4.31 -35.46 8.72
CA ALA A 130 5.19 -35.31 7.56
C ALA A 130 6.66 -35.67 7.91
N VAL A 131 7.12 -35.29 9.10
CA VAL A 131 8.46 -35.67 9.60
C VAL A 131 8.57 -37.20 9.75
N ALA A 132 7.54 -37.83 10.35
CA ALA A 132 7.53 -39.27 10.54
C ALA A 132 7.45 -40.03 9.21
N ASP A 133 6.67 -39.54 8.24
CA ASP A 133 6.53 -40.15 6.91
C ASP A 133 7.87 -40.06 6.15
N TYR A 134 8.56 -38.92 6.24
CA TYR A 134 9.88 -38.76 5.65
C TYR A 134 10.93 -39.72 6.24
N ALA A 135 10.89 -39.95 7.58
CA ALA A 135 11.79 -40.88 8.23
C ALA A 135 11.45 -42.36 7.94
N VAL A 136 10.16 -42.68 7.77
CA VAL A 136 9.70 -44.05 7.49
C VAL A 136 10.05 -44.48 6.06
N ALA A 137 9.98 -43.60 5.08
CA ALA A 137 10.10 -43.96 3.67
C ALA A 137 11.43 -44.71 3.35
N PRO A 138 12.64 -44.21 3.63
CA PRO A 138 13.87 -44.90 3.31
C PRO A 138 14.05 -46.21 4.10
N LEU A 139 13.55 -46.27 5.34
CA LEU A 139 13.61 -47.46 6.16
C LEU A 139 12.67 -48.54 5.63
N GLN A 140 11.54 -48.16 5.11
CA GLN A 140 10.57 -49.06 4.49
C GLN A 140 11.13 -49.61 3.17
N ASP A 141 11.75 -48.74 2.35
CA ASP A 141 12.38 -49.12 1.09
C ASP A 141 13.47 -50.20 1.32
N ALA A 142 14.30 -49.99 2.36
CA ALA A 142 15.32 -51.01 2.73
C ALA A 142 14.72 -52.36 3.12
N VAL A 143 13.60 -52.34 3.85
CA VAL A 143 12.87 -53.58 4.19
C VAL A 143 12.27 -54.24 2.96
N ASP A 144 11.71 -53.45 2.04
CA ASP A 144 10.99 -53.96 0.86
C ASP A 144 11.94 -54.60 -0.16
N VAL A 145 13.26 -54.25 -0.12
CA VAL A 145 14.29 -54.89 -0.96
C VAL A 145 15.13 -55.93 -0.20
N ASP A 146 14.74 -56.31 1.03
CA ASP A 146 15.42 -57.28 1.89
C ASP A 146 16.87 -56.90 2.24
N GLU A 147 17.24 -55.58 2.25
CA GLU A 147 18.57 -55.07 2.60
C GLU A 147 18.62 -54.38 3.97
N ALA A 148 17.50 -54.36 4.71
CA ALA A 148 17.42 -53.64 5.98
C ALA A 148 18.28 -54.35 7.07
N THR A 149 19.04 -53.51 7.80
CA THR A 149 19.74 -53.96 9.01
C THR A 149 18.80 -54.07 10.21
N ASP A 150 19.19 -54.80 11.25
CA ASP A 150 18.40 -54.90 12.49
C ASP A 150 18.12 -53.53 13.14
N GLY A 151 19.09 -52.60 13.03
CA GLY A 151 18.92 -51.21 13.50
C GLY A 151 17.85 -50.44 12.72
N GLU A 152 17.83 -50.60 11.40
CA GLU A 152 16.82 -49.96 10.55
C GLU A 152 15.41 -50.52 10.77
N ILE A 153 15.31 -51.81 10.98
CA ILE A 153 14.05 -52.48 11.33
C ILE A 153 13.52 -51.97 12.68
N ALA A 154 14.41 -51.82 13.68
CA ALA A 154 14.05 -51.27 14.99
C ALA A 154 13.58 -49.83 14.87
N SER A 155 14.31 -48.96 14.11
CA SER A 155 13.98 -47.57 13.85
C SER A 155 12.64 -47.45 13.09
N LEU A 156 12.42 -48.23 12.06
CA LEU A 156 11.14 -48.29 11.32
C LEU A 156 9.97 -48.59 12.25
N LYS A 157 10.14 -49.56 13.15
CA LYS A 157 9.10 -49.90 14.14
C LYS A 157 8.84 -48.76 15.12
N ALA A 158 9.88 -48.01 15.55
CA ALA A 158 9.76 -46.85 16.45
C ALA A 158 8.99 -45.72 15.73
N TRP A 159 9.37 -45.37 14.52
CA TRP A 159 8.68 -44.34 13.73
C TRP A 159 7.24 -44.69 13.38
N LYS A 160 6.94 -45.93 13.06
CA LYS A 160 5.55 -46.40 12.87
C LYS A 160 4.73 -46.29 14.14
N LYS A 161 5.30 -46.60 15.31
CA LYS A 161 4.63 -46.39 16.62
C LYS A 161 4.33 -44.94 16.88
N TYR A 162 5.31 -44.03 16.58
CA TYR A 162 5.15 -42.60 16.71
C TYR A 162 3.99 -42.08 15.85
N ARG A 163 3.89 -42.52 14.59
CA ARG A 163 2.76 -42.16 13.68
C ARG A 163 1.40 -42.61 14.25
N VAL A 164 1.34 -43.81 14.82
CA VAL A 164 0.11 -44.31 15.46
C VAL A 164 -0.24 -43.44 16.68
N ALA A 165 0.74 -43.07 17.48
CA ALA A 165 0.53 -42.16 18.62
C ALA A 165 0.04 -40.79 18.19
N LEU A 166 0.60 -40.20 17.14
CA LEU A 166 0.13 -38.94 16.55
C LEU A 166 -1.33 -39.00 16.07
N ASN A 167 -1.74 -40.12 15.48
CA ASN A 167 -3.13 -40.31 15.03
C ASN A 167 -4.13 -40.34 16.21
N ARG A 168 -3.67 -40.72 17.41
CA ARG A 168 -4.50 -40.77 18.62
C ARG A 168 -4.50 -39.47 19.43
N VAL A 169 -3.70 -38.47 19.05
CA VAL A 169 -3.66 -37.16 19.73
C VAL A 169 -5.04 -36.52 19.81
N PRO A 170 -5.89 -36.51 18.78
CA PRO A 170 -7.23 -35.93 18.87
C PRO A 170 -8.17 -36.66 19.83
N GLU A 171 -7.84 -37.91 20.24
CA GLU A 171 -8.65 -38.71 21.17
C GLU A 171 -8.29 -38.46 22.63
N GLN A 172 -7.26 -37.61 22.92
CA GLN A 172 -6.85 -37.28 24.28
C GLN A 172 -7.89 -36.38 24.96
N ALA A 173 -8.13 -36.62 26.26
CA ALA A 173 -9.09 -35.83 27.01
C ALA A 173 -8.75 -34.33 27.10
N GLY A 174 -7.45 -33.95 26.95
CA GLY A 174 -7.00 -32.57 26.96
C GLY A 174 -6.96 -31.90 25.59
N TYR A 175 -7.31 -32.60 24.52
CA TYR A 175 -7.32 -32.03 23.17
C TYR A 175 -8.43 -30.98 23.01
N PRO A 176 -8.20 -29.82 22.36
CA PRO A 176 -6.94 -29.37 21.74
C PRO A 176 -6.04 -28.51 22.63
N GLU A 177 -6.43 -28.21 23.84
CA GLU A 177 -5.77 -27.19 24.70
C GLU A 177 -4.60 -27.75 25.52
N ALA A 178 -4.66 -29.02 25.94
CA ALA A 178 -3.64 -29.68 26.75
C ALA A 178 -3.25 -31.03 26.13
N ILE A 179 -2.35 -31.00 25.16
CA ILE A 179 -1.92 -32.17 24.38
C ILE A 179 -0.65 -32.76 24.99
N ALA A 180 -0.71 -34.06 25.30
CA ALA A 180 0.51 -34.83 25.57
C ALA A 180 1.09 -35.35 24.25
N TRP A 181 2.10 -34.66 23.77
CA TRP A 181 2.77 -35.03 22.52
C TRP A 181 3.63 -36.30 22.70
N PRO A 182 3.61 -37.24 21.75
CA PRO A 182 4.49 -38.39 21.81
C PRO A 182 5.94 -37.98 21.55
N ASP A 183 6.88 -38.69 22.19
CA ASP A 183 8.30 -38.47 22.02
C ASP A 183 8.75 -38.90 20.60
N VAL A 184 9.56 -38.02 19.97
CA VAL A 184 10.11 -38.30 18.64
C VAL A 184 11.18 -39.39 18.75
N PRO A 185 11.13 -40.46 17.95
CA PRO A 185 12.19 -41.44 17.91
C PRO A 185 13.54 -40.87 17.55
N ALA A 186 14.60 -41.38 18.19
CA ALA A 186 15.97 -41.00 17.92
C ALA A 186 16.51 -41.69 16.66
#